data_3a23ced603f5718fb07d14c9d744e5ca
#
_entry.id   3a23ced603f5718fb07d14c9d744e5ca
#
_cell.length_a   1.000
_cell.length_b   1.000
_cell.length_c   1.000
_cell.angle_alpha   90.00
_cell.angle_beta   90.00
_cell.angle_gamma   90.00
#
_symmetry.space_group_name_H-M   'P 1'
#
loop_
_entity.id
_entity.type
_entity.pdbx_description
1 polymer ?
#
loop_
_entity_poly.entity_id
_entity_poly.type
_entity_poly.pdbx_seq_one_letter_code
_entity_poly.pdbx_strand_id
1 'polypeptide(L)'
;AKTSHANYSFMMGGTNDNLEEILKINPKNVAGIKLFLGSSTGNMLVDNPETLEKIFSSTKMLIAVHCEDEATIKANLEKHIEEYGDDIPVNKHHLIRSEEACYLSSSKAIELAQKTGARLHIFHVSTAKETELFTNKIPLENKKITAEVCVHHLWFTDKDYDTRGNLIKWNPAVKTQT
;
A
#
# COMPACT_ATOMS: atom_id res chain seq x y z
N ALA A 1 -6.09 -23.96 7.86
CA ALA A 1 -7.51 -23.91 8.21
C ALA A 1 -7.79 -24.52 9.58
N LYS A 2 -7.35 -25.75 9.87
CA LYS A 2 -7.62 -26.45 11.15
C LYS A 2 -6.99 -25.77 12.38
N THR A 3 -6.04 -24.86 12.20
CA THR A 3 -5.28 -24.18 13.26
C THR A 3 -5.57 -22.70 13.38
N SER A 4 -6.39 -22.14 12.48
CA SER A 4 -6.77 -20.73 12.54
C SER A 4 -7.84 -20.51 13.60
N HIS A 5 -7.59 -19.54 14.50
CA HIS A 5 -8.56 -19.09 15.50
C HIS A 5 -9.51 -18.01 14.98
N ALA A 6 -9.30 -17.52 13.76
CA ALA A 6 -10.09 -16.48 13.14
C ALA A 6 -10.51 -16.88 11.71
N ASN A 7 -11.53 -16.23 11.20
CA ASN A 7 -11.87 -16.31 9.79
C ASN A 7 -10.70 -15.77 8.95
N TYR A 8 -10.40 -16.42 7.84
CA TYR A 8 -9.34 -16.00 6.93
C TYR A 8 -9.73 -16.26 5.49
N SER A 9 -9.09 -15.54 4.59
CA SER A 9 -9.10 -15.78 3.17
C SER A 9 -7.73 -15.46 2.57
N PHE A 10 -7.56 -15.82 1.31
CA PHE A 10 -6.35 -15.50 0.55
C PHE A 10 -6.67 -14.42 -0.47
N MET A 11 -5.63 -13.71 -0.89
CA MET A 11 -5.68 -12.80 -2.03
C MET A 11 -4.75 -13.31 -3.12
N MET A 12 -5.15 -13.14 -4.37
CA MET A 12 -4.27 -13.41 -5.51
C MET A 12 -3.27 -12.28 -5.68
N GLY A 13 -1.98 -12.58 -5.66
CA GLY A 13 -0.94 -11.61 -5.97
C GLY A 13 -0.92 -11.29 -7.47
N GLY A 14 -0.94 -9.99 -7.80
CA GLY A 14 -0.73 -9.52 -9.15
C GLY A 14 0.73 -9.18 -9.40
N THR A 15 1.17 -9.37 -10.64
CA THR A 15 2.50 -9.00 -11.16
C THR A 15 2.34 -8.29 -12.50
N ASN A 16 3.43 -7.80 -13.07
CA ASN A 16 3.38 -7.15 -14.39
C ASN A 16 2.97 -8.11 -15.53
N ASP A 17 2.99 -9.42 -15.32
CA ASP A 17 2.89 -10.43 -16.38
C ASP A 17 1.85 -11.54 -16.13
N ASN A 18 1.07 -11.50 -15.01
CA ASN A 18 0.12 -12.56 -14.67
C ASN A 18 -1.37 -12.19 -14.82
N LEU A 19 -1.69 -11.22 -15.67
CA LEU A 19 -3.09 -10.78 -15.89
C LEU A 19 -4.02 -11.95 -16.27
N GLU A 20 -3.55 -12.85 -17.13
CA GLU A 20 -4.35 -14.00 -17.55
C GLU A 20 -4.72 -14.92 -16.38
N GLU A 21 -3.82 -15.09 -15.42
CA GLU A 21 -4.10 -15.89 -14.20
C GLU A 21 -5.08 -15.16 -13.28
N ILE A 22 -4.96 -13.84 -13.17
CA ILE A 22 -5.92 -13.01 -12.43
C ILE A 22 -7.34 -13.19 -12.99
N LEU A 23 -7.49 -13.21 -14.32
CA LEU A 23 -8.79 -13.32 -14.97
C LEU A 23 -9.44 -14.71 -14.83
N LYS A 24 -8.66 -15.76 -14.54
CA LYS A 24 -9.16 -17.14 -14.31
C LYS A 24 -9.64 -17.39 -12.87
N ILE A 25 -9.46 -16.42 -11.95
CA ILE A 25 -9.75 -16.61 -10.54
C ILE A 25 -11.26 -16.82 -10.32
N ASN A 26 -11.59 -17.85 -9.53
CA ASN A 26 -12.94 -17.98 -9.00
C ASN A 26 -13.12 -17.06 -7.78
N PRO A 27 -13.99 -16.05 -7.85
CA PRO A 27 -14.18 -15.08 -6.76
C PRO A 27 -14.76 -15.68 -5.47
N LYS A 28 -15.23 -16.95 -5.51
CA LYS A 28 -15.67 -17.66 -4.30
C LYS A 28 -14.51 -18.20 -3.45
N ASN A 29 -13.31 -18.29 -4.02
CA ASN A 29 -12.17 -18.94 -3.39
C ASN A 29 -11.16 -17.93 -2.79
N VAL A 30 -11.21 -16.66 -3.18
CA VAL A 30 -10.28 -15.62 -2.75
C VAL A 30 -11.02 -14.32 -2.45
N ALA A 31 -10.47 -13.53 -1.52
CA ALA A 31 -11.08 -12.27 -1.09
C ALA A 31 -10.89 -11.14 -2.12
N GLY A 32 -9.85 -11.21 -2.93
CA GLY A 32 -9.53 -10.16 -3.90
C GLY A 32 -8.16 -10.35 -4.53
N ILE A 33 -7.70 -9.31 -5.19
CA ILE A 33 -6.39 -9.23 -5.83
C ILE A 33 -5.52 -8.31 -4.99
N LYS A 34 -4.28 -8.72 -4.70
CA LYS A 34 -3.28 -7.90 -4.00
C LYS A 34 -2.25 -7.39 -4.98
N LEU A 35 -2.05 -6.06 -5.01
CA LEU A 35 -0.97 -5.43 -5.78
C LEU A 35 -0.03 -4.68 -4.85
N PHE A 36 1.25 -4.71 -5.18
CA PHE A 36 2.27 -3.88 -4.58
C PHE A 36 2.65 -2.79 -5.59
N LEU A 37 2.30 -1.55 -5.27
CA LEU A 37 2.64 -0.37 -6.08
C LEU A 37 3.97 0.27 -5.63
N GLY A 38 4.67 -0.37 -4.72
CA GLY A 38 5.98 -0.05 -4.18
C GLY A 38 6.39 -1.06 -3.12
N SER A 39 7.66 -1.01 -2.69
CA SER A 39 8.16 -1.79 -1.54
C SER A 39 7.93 -3.28 -1.60
N SER A 40 8.08 -3.87 -2.77
CA SER A 40 7.92 -5.31 -2.94
C SER A 40 9.26 -6.02 -3.07
N THR A 41 9.29 -7.29 -2.69
CA THR A 41 10.41 -8.20 -2.91
C THR A 41 10.11 -9.14 -4.08
N GLY A 42 11.16 -9.54 -4.77
CA GLY A 42 11.02 -10.40 -5.96
C GLY A 42 10.33 -9.67 -7.12
N ASN A 43 9.46 -10.38 -7.84
CA ASN A 43 8.74 -9.87 -9.02
C ASN A 43 7.30 -9.40 -8.73
N MET A 44 6.98 -9.11 -7.46
CA MET A 44 5.62 -8.73 -7.05
C MET A 44 5.32 -7.24 -7.22
N LEU A 45 6.31 -6.40 -7.55
CA LEU A 45 6.08 -5.00 -7.87
C LEU A 45 5.31 -4.88 -9.17
N VAL A 46 4.23 -4.09 -9.15
CA VAL A 46 3.45 -3.76 -10.35
C VAL A 46 3.62 -2.27 -10.61
N ASP A 47 4.58 -1.95 -11.45
CA ASP A 47 4.99 -0.58 -11.79
C ASP A 47 4.72 -0.20 -13.26
N ASN A 48 4.32 -1.18 -14.09
CA ASN A 48 3.94 -0.92 -15.47
C ASN A 48 2.52 -0.31 -15.54
N PRO A 49 2.37 0.95 -16.00
CA PRO A 49 1.08 1.64 -16.03
C PRO A 49 0.03 0.95 -16.91
N GLU A 50 0.45 0.35 -18.03
CA GLU A 50 -0.47 -0.36 -18.94
C GLU A 50 -1.02 -1.62 -18.29
N THR A 51 -0.17 -2.36 -17.57
CA THR A 51 -0.57 -3.56 -16.83
C THR A 51 -1.52 -3.20 -15.69
N LEU A 52 -1.22 -2.13 -14.93
CA LEU A 52 -2.12 -1.63 -13.90
C LEU A 52 -3.49 -1.26 -14.47
N GLU A 53 -3.54 -0.50 -15.56
CA GLU A 53 -4.80 -0.11 -16.19
C GLU A 53 -5.58 -1.34 -16.70
N LYS A 54 -4.89 -2.34 -17.26
CA LYS A 54 -5.52 -3.61 -17.67
C LYS A 54 -6.10 -4.37 -16.50
N ILE A 55 -5.36 -4.52 -15.39
CA ILE A 55 -5.85 -5.19 -14.19
C ILE A 55 -7.10 -4.46 -13.65
N PHE A 56 -7.02 -3.14 -13.45
CA PHE A 56 -8.12 -2.35 -12.92
C PHE A 56 -9.37 -2.37 -13.81
N SER A 57 -9.19 -2.42 -15.12
CA SER A 57 -10.31 -2.42 -16.08
C SER A 57 -10.94 -3.80 -16.27
N SER A 58 -10.20 -4.88 -16.01
CA SER A 58 -10.61 -6.24 -16.42
C SER A 58 -11.27 -7.05 -15.31
N THR A 59 -11.20 -6.61 -14.06
CA THR A 59 -11.78 -7.37 -12.94
C THR A 59 -12.88 -6.59 -12.22
N LYS A 60 -13.86 -7.34 -11.69
CA LYS A 60 -14.87 -6.81 -10.75
C LYS A 60 -14.54 -7.15 -9.29
N MET A 61 -13.45 -7.87 -9.05
CA MET A 61 -13.01 -8.21 -7.71
C MET A 61 -12.45 -7.00 -6.99
N LEU A 62 -12.37 -7.08 -5.67
CA LEU A 62 -11.67 -6.08 -4.87
C LEU A 62 -10.18 -6.12 -5.23
N ILE A 63 -9.61 -4.96 -5.55
CA ILE A 63 -8.17 -4.76 -5.71
C ILE A 63 -7.68 -4.10 -4.42
N ALA A 64 -6.81 -4.77 -3.69
CA ALA A 64 -6.18 -4.24 -2.48
C ALA A 64 -4.72 -3.91 -2.77
N VAL A 65 -4.29 -2.71 -2.42
CA VAL A 65 -3.00 -2.18 -2.80
C VAL A 65 -2.16 -1.75 -1.61
N HIS A 66 -0.86 -2.03 -1.67
CA HIS A 66 0.17 -1.35 -0.89
C HIS A 66 0.64 -0.15 -1.71
N CYS A 67 0.56 1.04 -1.13
CA CYS A 67 0.82 2.30 -1.81
C CYS A 67 2.03 3.02 -1.23
N GLU A 68 3.16 2.93 -1.92
CA GLU A 68 4.33 3.78 -1.72
C GLU A 68 4.97 4.03 -3.08
N ASP A 69 5.30 5.28 -3.41
CA ASP A 69 5.91 5.64 -4.70
C ASP A 69 7.39 5.28 -4.70
N GLU A 70 7.76 4.26 -5.47
CA GLU A 70 9.11 3.69 -5.47
C GLU A 70 10.18 4.71 -5.91
N ALA A 71 9.86 5.57 -6.86
CA ALA A 71 10.78 6.61 -7.32
C ALA A 71 11.13 7.60 -6.21
N THR A 72 10.12 8.01 -5.44
CA THR A 72 10.31 8.91 -4.28
C THR A 72 11.14 8.22 -3.19
N ILE A 73 10.84 6.96 -2.87
CA ILE A 73 11.60 6.18 -1.87
C ILE A 73 13.06 6.06 -2.29
N LYS A 74 13.31 5.72 -3.56
CA LYS A 74 14.67 5.57 -4.09
C LYS A 74 15.45 6.87 -4.00
N ALA A 75 14.89 7.98 -4.43
CA ALA A 75 15.53 9.29 -4.34
C ALA A 75 15.83 9.70 -2.89
N ASN A 76 14.90 9.44 -1.97
CA ASN A 76 15.11 9.70 -0.54
C ASN A 76 16.20 8.81 0.04
N LEU A 77 16.23 7.52 -0.35
CA LEU A 77 17.24 6.57 0.10
C LEU A 77 18.63 6.98 -0.39
N GLU A 78 18.79 7.32 -1.67
CA GLU A 78 20.06 7.80 -2.25
C GLU A 78 20.60 9.00 -1.47
N LYS A 79 19.75 9.99 -1.18
CA LYS A 79 20.12 11.15 -0.36
C LYS A 79 20.61 10.75 1.05
N HIS A 80 19.98 9.77 1.69
CA HIS A 80 20.41 9.34 3.02
C HIS A 80 21.68 8.47 2.97
N ILE A 81 21.91 7.73 1.89
CA ILE A 81 23.17 7.02 1.66
C ILE A 81 24.33 8.03 1.50
N GLU A 82 24.11 9.13 0.77
CA GLU A 82 25.13 10.20 0.65
C GLU A 82 25.48 10.83 2.01
N GLU A 83 24.49 10.95 2.92
CA GLU A 83 24.70 11.58 4.23
C GLU A 83 25.28 10.62 5.28
N TYR A 84 24.83 9.34 5.29
CA TYR A 84 25.11 8.38 6.37
C TYR A 84 25.91 7.15 5.91
N GLY A 85 26.15 6.98 4.59
CA GLY A 85 26.71 5.73 4.05
C GLY A 85 25.76 4.56 4.24
N ASP A 86 26.33 3.40 4.53
CA ASP A 86 25.55 2.14 4.72
C ASP A 86 24.86 2.06 6.10
N ASP A 87 25.21 2.95 7.03
CA ASP A 87 24.69 2.90 8.42
C ASP A 87 23.65 4.01 8.67
N ILE A 88 22.58 3.96 7.90
CA ILE A 88 21.49 4.93 8.02
C ILE A 88 20.73 4.69 9.34
N PRO A 89 20.65 5.71 10.24
CA PRO A 89 19.92 5.58 11.49
C PRO A 89 18.44 5.22 11.27
N VAL A 90 17.91 4.32 12.10
CA VAL A 90 16.53 3.83 11.96
C VAL A 90 15.48 4.94 12.03
N ASN A 91 15.74 6.00 12.78
CA ASN A 91 14.85 7.16 12.86
C ASN A 91 14.78 7.99 11.56
N LYS A 92 15.56 7.64 10.53
CA LYS A 92 15.42 8.19 9.17
C LYS A 92 14.46 7.40 8.29
N HIS A 93 13.99 6.24 8.77
CA HIS A 93 13.12 5.37 7.97
C HIS A 93 11.86 6.08 7.46
N HIS A 94 11.22 6.91 8.28
CA HIS A 94 10.04 7.69 7.91
C HIS A 94 10.31 8.82 6.91
N LEU A 95 11.56 9.30 6.82
CA LEU A 95 11.98 10.29 5.83
C LEU A 95 12.24 9.64 4.47
N ILE A 96 12.76 8.42 4.47
CA ILE A 96 12.95 7.61 3.25
C ILE A 96 11.59 7.18 2.71
N ARG A 97 10.75 6.56 3.55
CA ARG A 97 9.37 6.16 3.24
C ARG A 97 8.42 7.25 3.67
N SER A 98 8.51 8.37 2.96
CA SER A 98 7.91 9.64 3.34
C SER A 98 6.39 9.66 3.19
N GLU A 99 5.76 10.66 3.79
CA GLU A 99 4.35 10.98 3.57
C GLU A 99 4.05 11.20 2.08
N GLU A 100 4.96 11.91 1.39
CA GLU A 100 4.83 12.17 -0.04
C GLU A 100 4.80 10.89 -0.87
N ALA A 101 5.67 9.90 -0.56
CA ALA A 101 5.66 8.61 -1.24
C ALA A 101 4.33 7.88 -1.11
N CYS A 102 3.74 7.88 0.09
CA CYS A 102 2.42 7.29 0.33
C CYS A 102 1.32 8.05 -0.41
N TYR A 103 1.28 9.37 -0.26
CA TYR A 103 0.24 10.21 -0.87
C TYR A 103 0.23 10.12 -2.40
N LEU A 104 1.39 10.19 -3.06
CA LEU A 104 1.50 10.09 -4.51
C LEU A 104 0.99 8.74 -5.03
N SER A 105 1.37 7.65 -4.37
CA SER A 105 0.96 6.30 -4.79
C SER A 105 -0.54 6.08 -4.55
N SER A 106 -1.06 6.47 -3.37
CA SER A 106 -2.48 6.37 -3.04
C SER A 106 -3.35 7.20 -3.97
N SER A 107 -2.93 8.44 -4.30
CA SER A 107 -3.64 9.31 -5.23
C SER A 107 -3.74 8.70 -6.63
N LYS A 108 -2.62 8.20 -7.18
CA LYS A 108 -2.59 7.54 -8.49
C LYS A 108 -3.49 6.29 -8.54
N ALA A 109 -3.48 5.47 -7.48
CA ALA A 109 -4.33 4.29 -7.40
C ALA A 109 -5.83 4.65 -7.36
N ILE A 110 -6.18 5.70 -6.60
CA ILE A 110 -7.56 6.21 -6.52
C ILE A 110 -8.02 6.79 -7.86
N GLU A 111 -7.20 7.61 -8.51
CA GLU A 111 -7.50 8.15 -9.85
C GLU A 111 -7.74 7.03 -10.86
N LEU A 112 -6.90 6.00 -10.85
CA LEU A 112 -7.05 4.84 -11.72
C LEU A 112 -8.34 4.07 -11.43
N ALA A 113 -8.67 3.86 -10.16
CA ALA A 113 -9.91 3.20 -9.75
C ALA A 113 -11.16 4.01 -10.16
N GLN A 114 -11.11 5.34 -10.05
CA GLN A 114 -12.18 6.22 -10.52
C GLN A 114 -12.35 6.15 -12.03
N LYS A 115 -11.25 6.20 -12.79
CA LYS A 115 -11.23 6.09 -14.27
C LYS A 115 -11.83 4.77 -14.75
N THR A 116 -11.48 3.65 -14.11
CA THR A 116 -11.88 2.29 -14.55
C THR A 116 -13.17 1.80 -13.91
N GLY A 117 -13.62 2.46 -12.83
CA GLY A 117 -14.75 2.01 -12.03
C GLY A 117 -14.45 0.80 -11.15
N ALA A 118 -13.17 0.46 -10.94
CA ALA A 118 -12.72 -0.66 -10.13
C ALA A 118 -13.11 -0.51 -8.65
N ARG A 119 -13.20 -1.65 -7.95
CA ARG A 119 -13.30 -1.69 -6.49
C ARG A 119 -11.89 -1.69 -5.90
N LEU A 120 -11.55 -0.66 -5.15
CA LEU A 120 -10.22 -0.43 -4.59
C LEU A 120 -10.25 -0.43 -3.07
N HIS A 121 -9.24 -1.04 -2.44
CA HIS A 121 -8.95 -0.93 -1.03
C HIS A 121 -7.49 -0.55 -0.81
N ILE A 122 -7.25 0.60 -0.19
CA ILE A 122 -5.90 1.03 0.18
C ILE A 122 -5.56 0.42 1.53
N PHE A 123 -4.50 -0.40 1.61
CA PHE A 123 -4.02 -1.00 2.84
C PHE A 123 -3.27 0.04 3.69
N HIS A 124 -3.36 -0.12 5.00
CA HIS A 124 -2.49 0.51 6.00
C HIS A 124 -2.16 1.99 5.71
N VAL A 125 -3.16 2.84 5.48
CA VAL A 125 -2.98 4.29 5.43
C VAL A 125 -2.20 4.74 6.65
N SER A 126 -1.17 5.56 6.45
CA SER A 126 -0.21 5.91 7.49
C SER A 126 0.03 7.42 7.65
N THR A 127 -0.72 8.25 6.93
CA THR A 127 -0.60 9.71 6.97
C THR A 127 -1.96 10.39 7.08
N ALA A 128 -2.02 11.54 7.76
CA ALA A 128 -3.23 12.36 7.82
C ALA A 128 -3.62 12.85 6.41
N LYS A 129 -2.65 13.25 5.60
CA LYS A 129 -2.86 13.74 4.24
C LYS A 129 -3.57 12.71 3.34
N GLU A 130 -3.24 11.42 3.47
CA GLU A 130 -3.93 10.38 2.70
C GLU A 130 -5.41 10.26 3.10
N THR A 131 -5.79 10.56 4.35
CA THR A 131 -7.19 10.46 4.78
C THR A 131 -8.11 11.41 4.03
N GLU A 132 -7.59 12.53 3.51
CA GLU A 132 -8.33 13.52 2.72
C GLU A 132 -8.75 12.97 1.35
N LEU A 133 -8.12 11.90 0.86
CA LEU A 133 -8.48 11.21 -0.39
C LEU A 133 -9.79 10.41 -0.28
N PHE A 134 -10.30 10.22 0.93
CA PHE A 134 -11.48 9.40 1.18
C PHE A 134 -12.66 10.24 1.65
N THR A 135 -13.88 9.74 1.48
CA THR A 135 -15.09 10.42 1.89
C THR A 135 -15.97 9.53 2.76
N ASN A 136 -16.62 10.10 3.77
CA ASN A 136 -17.66 9.44 4.56
C ASN A 136 -19.10 9.84 4.14
N LYS A 137 -19.22 10.62 3.06
CA LYS A 137 -20.52 11.11 2.54
C LYS A 137 -21.32 10.03 1.81
N ILE A 138 -20.68 8.93 1.45
CA ILE A 138 -21.30 7.81 0.74
C ILE A 138 -21.42 6.63 1.72
N PRO A 139 -22.60 6.00 1.88
CA PRO A 139 -22.75 4.78 2.67
C PRO A 139 -21.77 3.68 2.25
N LEU A 140 -21.29 2.89 3.22
CA LEU A 140 -20.22 1.91 2.99
C LEU A 140 -20.57 0.90 1.88
N GLU A 141 -21.80 0.46 1.83
CA GLU A 141 -22.32 -0.49 0.83
C GLU A 141 -22.27 0.05 -0.61
N ASN A 142 -22.21 1.37 -0.76
CA ASN A 142 -22.14 2.05 -2.06
C ASN A 142 -20.71 2.50 -2.42
N LYS A 143 -19.75 2.35 -1.50
CA LYS A 143 -18.36 2.73 -1.75
C LYS A 143 -17.66 1.72 -2.65
N LYS A 144 -17.00 2.22 -3.68
CA LYS A 144 -16.05 1.45 -4.49
C LYS A 144 -14.61 1.57 -3.98
N ILE A 145 -14.30 2.66 -3.29
CA ILE A 145 -12.96 2.96 -2.78
C ILE A 145 -13.03 3.03 -1.26
N THR A 146 -12.25 2.20 -0.61
CA THR A 146 -12.14 2.09 0.85
C THR A 146 -10.68 2.06 1.28
N ALA A 147 -10.42 2.23 2.56
CA ALA A 147 -9.09 2.16 3.15
C ALA A 147 -9.13 1.54 4.54
N GLU A 148 -8.00 1.10 5.01
CA GLU A 148 -7.78 0.66 6.39
C GLU A 148 -6.54 1.33 6.98
N VAL A 149 -6.46 1.34 8.30
CA VAL A 149 -5.30 1.77 9.06
C VAL A 149 -4.88 0.65 10.00
N CYS A 150 -3.57 0.43 10.15
CA CYS A 150 -3.07 -0.49 11.16
C CYS A 150 -2.94 0.19 12.52
N VAL A 151 -3.23 -0.54 13.58
CA VAL A 151 -3.20 -0.02 14.96
C VAL A 151 -1.86 0.63 15.33
N HIS A 152 -0.74 0.13 14.82
CA HIS A 152 0.58 0.68 15.09
C HIS A 152 0.79 2.08 14.47
N HIS A 153 0.15 2.40 13.34
CA HIS A 153 0.17 3.75 12.76
C HIS A 153 -0.68 4.75 13.55
N LEU A 154 -1.61 4.27 14.38
CA LEU A 154 -2.39 5.11 15.29
C LEU A 154 -1.73 5.28 16.66
N TRP A 155 -0.77 4.42 16.99
CA TRP A 155 -0.17 4.38 18.32
C TRP A 155 1.23 4.98 18.37
N PHE A 156 2.10 4.64 17.42
CA PHE A 156 3.48 5.08 17.39
C PHE A 156 3.68 6.30 16.48
N THR A 157 4.71 7.07 16.82
CA THR A 157 5.17 8.23 16.04
C THR A 157 6.67 8.10 15.71
N ASP A 158 7.18 9.00 14.89
CA ASP A 158 8.60 9.10 14.56
C ASP A 158 9.52 9.20 15.79
N LYS A 159 9.03 9.79 16.88
CA LYS A 159 9.77 9.91 18.16
C LYS A 159 10.03 8.56 18.83
N ASP A 160 9.18 7.58 18.58
CA ASP A 160 9.33 6.26 19.16
C ASP A 160 10.50 5.47 18.56
N TYR A 161 11.03 5.87 17.39
CA TYR A 161 12.23 5.25 16.84
C TYR A 161 13.43 5.34 17.77
N ASP A 162 13.58 6.42 18.55
CA ASP A 162 14.70 6.61 19.46
C ASP A 162 14.72 5.59 20.61
N THR A 163 13.56 5.06 20.99
CA THR A 163 13.43 4.09 22.10
C THR A 163 13.11 2.68 21.63
N ARG A 164 12.45 2.52 20.50
CA ARG A 164 11.99 1.22 19.96
C ARG A 164 12.85 0.69 18.83
N GLY A 165 13.58 1.56 18.14
CA GLY A 165 14.48 1.17 17.06
C GLY A 165 13.79 0.38 15.97
N ASN A 166 14.41 -0.71 15.57
CA ASN A 166 13.92 -1.61 14.50
C ASN A 166 12.62 -2.35 14.86
N LEU A 167 12.18 -2.35 16.11
CA LEU A 167 10.91 -2.98 16.50
C LEU A 167 9.68 -2.29 15.91
N ILE A 168 9.81 -1.04 15.46
CA ILE A 168 8.76 -0.28 14.80
C ILE A 168 9.08 0.11 13.36
N LYS A 169 10.04 -0.57 12.74
CA LYS A 169 10.44 -0.36 11.34
C LYS A 169 9.52 -1.13 10.41
N TRP A 170 8.38 -0.55 10.07
CA TRP A 170 7.38 -1.11 9.15
C TRP A 170 7.36 -0.40 7.80
N ASN A 171 6.62 -0.99 6.85
CA ASN A 171 6.32 -0.43 5.54
C ASN A 171 4.79 -0.45 5.31
N PRO A 172 4.13 0.69 5.21
CA PRO A 172 4.67 2.06 5.32
C PRO A 172 5.26 2.36 6.68
N ALA A 173 6.21 3.31 6.70
CA ALA A 173 6.85 3.74 7.95
C ALA A 173 5.84 4.37 8.92
N VAL A 174 6.09 4.25 10.23
CA VAL A 174 5.49 5.12 11.24
C VAL A 174 6.01 6.53 11.03
N LYS A 175 5.13 7.54 11.04
CA LYS A 175 5.45 8.93 10.69
C LYS A 175 5.21 9.89 11.84
N THR A 176 5.30 11.19 11.56
CA THR A 176 5.08 12.24 12.55
C THR A 176 3.67 12.20 13.13
N GLN A 177 3.54 12.68 14.37
CA GLN A 177 2.23 12.94 14.96
C GLN A 177 1.70 14.26 14.38
N THR A 178 0.65 14.19 13.57
CA THR A 178 -0.09 15.35 13.04
C THR A 178 -1.53 15.28 13.45
#